data_2764ef168d02d60a58aba56365ad889c
#
_entry.id   2764ef168d02d60a58aba56365ad889c
#
_cell.length_a   1.000
_cell.length_b   1.000
_cell.length_c   1.000
_cell.angle_alpha   90.00
_cell.angle_beta   90.00
_cell.angle_gamma   90.00
#
_symmetry.space_group_name_H-M   'P 1'
#
loop_
_entity.id
_entity.type
_entity.pdbx_description
1 polymer ?
#
loop_
_entity_poly.entity_id
_entity_poly.type
_entity_poly.pdbx_seq_one_letter_code
_entity_poly.pdbx_strand_id
1 'polypeptide(L)'
;MGVRAVVRGEVQGVFFRESTVARAHELGVLGWVRNAQDGTVRAHAEGPAAAIDGLVAFLEEGPPQARVEAVEVEPAKVEGHEQFAVRGVSAGAFVVRERARGFELGLEVDGAMRCWAVPKEPSMDPADKRLAIEVEAGPADGPVWDRGDYEQGGRVPWPEALERGHAVFVLHGEQLEGGFALQRTRSGERPQWLLIKRKDEFARPAAAG
;
A
#
# COMPACT_ATOMS: atom_id res chain seq x y z
N MET A 1 -20.73 -7.89 4.48
CA MET A 1 -20.82 -6.58 3.82
C MET A 1 -19.48 -5.87 3.95
N GLY A 2 -19.23 -4.80 3.16
CA GLY A 2 -18.02 -4.00 3.28
C GLY A 2 -18.38 -2.54 3.54
N VAL A 3 -17.55 -1.83 4.34
CA VAL A 3 -17.66 -0.40 4.57
C VAL A 3 -16.29 0.26 4.53
N ARG A 4 -16.25 1.55 4.20
CA ARG A 4 -15.10 2.42 4.41
C ARG A 4 -15.44 3.46 5.46
N ALA A 5 -14.48 3.73 6.34
CA ALA A 5 -14.61 4.75 7.37
C ALA A 5 -13.46 5.75 7.28
N VAL A 6 -13.78 7.03 7.51
CA VAL A 6 -12.81 8.13 7.66
C VAL A 6 -13.01 8.73 9.04
N VAL A 7 -11.99 8.67 9.88
CA VAL A 7 -11.98 9.17 11.26
C VAL A 7 -11.20 10.46 11.33
N ARG A 8 -11.81 11.51 11.85
CA ARG A 8 -11.22 12.85 12.00
C ARG A 8 -11.02 13.19 13.47
N GLY A 9 -10.02 14.02 13.77
CA GLY A 9 -9.68 14.46 15.10
C GLY A 9 -8.20 14.22 15.43
N GLU A 10 -7.86 14.19 16.72
CA GLU A 10 -6.53 13.81 17.21
C GLU A 10 -6.45 12.27 17.27
N VAL A 11 -6.24 11.64 16.10
CA VAL A 11 -6.36 10.19 15.92
C VAL A 11 -5.05 9.53 15.44
N GLN A 12 -4.00 10.32 15.19
CA GLN A 12 -2.68 9.81 14.82
C GLN A 12 -1.69 9.94 16.00
N GLY A 13 -0.75 8.97 16.13
CA GLY A 13 0.22 8.97 17.23
C GLY A 13 -0.31 8.57 18.60
N VAL A 14 -1.53 8.04 18.68
CA VAL A 14 -2.28 7.70 19.90
C VAL A 14 -2.70 6.23 19.97
N PHE A 15 -1.96 5.35 19.31
CA PHE A 15 -2.21 3.91 19.17
C PHE A 15 -3.57 3.55 18.53
N PHE A 16 -4.16 4.49 17.77
CA PHE A 16 -5.47 4.31 17.17
C PHE A 16 -5.54 3.09 16.24
N ARG A 17 -4.55 2.92 15.37
CA ARG A 17 -4.49 1.80 14.41
C ARG A 17 -4.34 0.45 15.10
N GLU A 18 -3.44 0.37 16.07
CA GLU A 18 -3.17 -0.85 16.84
C GLU A 18 -4.41 -1.29 17.62
N SER A 19 -5.09 -0.35 18.26
CA SER A 19 -6.35 -0.59 18.97
C SER A 19 -7.48 -0.99 18.04
N THR A 20 -7.56 -0.38 16.84
CA THR A 20 -8.53 -0.76 15.81
C THR A 20 -8.31 -2.21 15.35
N VAL A 21 -7.04 -2.60 15.12
CA VAL A 21 -6.71 -3.99 14.74
C VAL A 21 -7.12 -4.97 15.84
N ALA A 22 -6.80 -4.68 17.10
CA ALA A 22 -7.19 -5.52 18.23
C ALA A 22 -8.72 -5.69 18.29
N ARG A 23 -9.46 -4.58 18.17
CA ARG A 23 -10.92 -4.60 18.18
C ARG A 23 -11.53 -5.36 17.00
N ALA A 24 -10.98 -5.17 15.80
CA ALA A 24 -11.41 -5.90 14.61
C ALA A 24 -11.20 -7.42 14.75
N HIS A 25 -10.08 -7.85 15.34
CA HIS A 25 -9.82 -9.27 15.62
C HIS A 25 -10.82 -9.85 16.62
N GLU A 26 -11.15 -9.14 17.69
CA GLU A 26 -12.17 -9.55 18.67
C GLU A 26 -13.55 -9.75 18.03
N LEU A 27 -13.89 -8.88 17.06
CA LEU A 27 -15.18 -8.89 16.37
C LEU A 27 -15.20 -9.84 15.16
N GLY A 28 -14.05 -10.40 14.75
CA GLY A 28 -13.94 -11.20 13.53
C GLY A 28 -14.13 -10.39 12.25
N VAL A 29 -13.82 -9.09 12.29
CA VAL A 29 -13.85 -8.20 11.11
C VAL A 29 -12.54 -8.32 10.35
N LEU A 30 -12.64 -8.35 9.02
CA LEU A 30 -11.51 -8.38 8.09
C LEU A 30 -11.32 -7.00 7.46
N GLY A 31 -10.11 -6.71 6.94
CA GLY A 31 -9.86 -5.43 6.28
C GLY A 31 -8.56 -4.76 6.69
N TRP A 32 -8.59 -3.43 6.78
CA TRP A 32 -7.40 -2.66 7.12
C TRP A 32 -7.72 -1.31 7.77
N VAL A 33 -6.73 -0.77 8.49
CA VAL A 33 -6.71 0.60 9.00
C VAL A 33 -5.38 1.28 8.64
N ARG A 34 -5.40 2.57 8.32
CA ARG A 34 -4.21 3.35 7.99
C ARG A 34 -4.34 4.81 8.41
N ASN A 35 -3.21 5.46 8.63
CA ASN A 35 -3.15 6.91 8.67
C ASN A 35 -3.23 7.47 7.24
N ALA A 36 -3.75 8.67 7.08
CA ALA A 36 -3.69 9.44 5.85
C ALA A 36 -2.90 10.74 6.05
N GLN A 37 -2.39 11.32 4.96
CA GLN A 37 -1.57 12.55 5.02
C GLN A 37 -2.36 13.77 5.52
N ASP A 38 -3.68 13.76 5.33
CA ASP A 38 -4.60 14.80 5.79
C ASP A 38 -4.87 14.76 7.30
N GLY A 39 -4.14 13.93 8.06
CA GLY A 39 -4.30 13.76 9.51
C GLY A 39 -5.41 12.79 9.91
N THR A 40 -6.21 12.30 8.96
CA THR A 40 -7.28 11.33 9.24
C THR A 40 -6.75 9.91 9.42
N VAL A 41 -7.55 9.05 10.06
CA VAL A 41 -7.41 7.61 9.98
C VAL A 41 -8.48 7.07 9.05
N ARG A 42 -8.09 6.19 8.14
CA ARG A 42 -9.01 5.51 7.22
C ARG A 42 -9.04 4.03 7.49
N ALA A 43 -10.22 3.44 7.40
CA ALA A 43 -10.39 2.01 7.56
C ALA A 43 -11.29 1.44 6.46
N HIS A 44 -11.04 0.20 6.09
CA HIS A 44 -11.93 -0.65 5.31
C HIS A 44 -12.25 -1.88 6.15
N ALA A 45 -13.51 -2.22 6.28
CA ALA A 45 -13.97 -3.30 7.13
C ALA A 45 -14.94 -4.22 6.37
N GLU A 46 -14.73 -5.53 6.49
CA GLU A 46 -15.54 -6.57 5.88
C GLU A 46 -15.98 -7.57 6.94
N GLY A 47 -17.27 -7.95 6.91
CA GLY A 47 -17.79 -8.92 7.85
C GLY A 47 -19.31 -8.91 7.97
N PRO A 48 -19.86 -9.60 8.99
CA PRO A 48 -21.26 -9.52 9.38
C PRO A 48 -21.62 -8.09 9.80
N ALA A 49 -22.85 -7.66 9.55
CA ALA A 49 -23.29 -6.29 9.85
C ALA A 49 -23.07 -5.92 11.33
N ALA A 50 -23.48 -6.76 12.26
CA ALA A 50 -23.31 -6.50 13.71
C ALA A 50 -21.83 -6.36 14.14
N ALA A 51 -20.91 -7.09 13.49
CA ALA A 51 -19.48 -6.97 13.76
C ALA A 51 -18.92 -5.65 13.24
N ILE A 52 -19.36 -5.23 12.04
CA ILE A 52 -18.99 -3.93 11.46
C ILE A 52 -19.54 -2.79 12.32
N ASP A 53 -20.80 -2.85 12.75
CA ASP A 53 -21.40 -1.86 13.64
C ASP A 53 -20.61 -1.74 14.96
N GLY A 54 -20.16 -2.86 15.52
CA GLY A 54 -19.30 -2.88 16.70
C GLY A 54 -17.91 -2.25 16.46
N LEU A 55 -17.36 -2.40 15.27
CA LEU A 55 -16.10 -1.74 14.91
C LEU A 55 -16.31 -0.24 14.66
N VAL A 56 -17.40 0.15 14.01
CA VAL A 56 -17.74 1.56 13.79
C VAL A 56 -17.95 2.28 15.12
N ALA A 57 -18.68 1.69 16.07
CA ALA A 57 -18.84 2.25 17.40
C ALA A 57 -17.50 2.45 18.12
N PHE A 58 -16.57 1.51 17.97
CA PHE A 58 -15.19 1.69 18.47
C PHE A 58 -14.45 2.85 17.76
N LEU A 59 -14.60 3.00 16.44
CA LEU A 59 -13.97 4.10 15.70
C LEU A 59 -14.50 5.47 16.13
N GLU A 60 -15.79 5.56 16.53
CA GLU A 60 -16.41 6.77 17.03
C GLU A 60 -15.92 7.14 18.44
N GLU A 61 -15.67 6.16 19.29
CA GLU A 61 -15.13 6.35 20.64
C GLU A 61 -13.61 6.58 20.61
N GLY A 62 -12.90 5.75 19.87
CA GLY A 62 -11.44 5.70 19.82
C GLY A 62 -10.79 5.13 21.08
N PRO A 63 -9.47 4.92 21.09
CA PRO A 63 -8.72 4.57 22.29
C PRO A 63 -8.61 5.77 23.26
N PRO A 64 -8.32 5.56 24.55
CA PRO A 64 -8.34 6.61 25.58
C PRO A 64 -7.49 7.85 25.33
N GLN A 65 -6.48 7.74 24.48
CA GLN A 65 -5.58 8.86 24.12
C GLN A 65 -6.03 9.60 22.88
N ALA A 66 -7.03 9.11 22.17
CA ALA A 66 -7.57 9.73 20.98
C ALA A 66 -8.67 10.74 21.33
N ARG A 67 -8.86 11.71 20.44
CA ARG A 67 -10.01 12.59 20.44
C ARG A 67 -10.66 12.55 19.07
N VAL A 68 -11.71 11.75 18.96
CA VAL A 68 -12.48 11.64 17.71
C VAL A 68 -13.46 12.82 17.63
N GLU A 69 -13.44 13.50 16.51
CA GLU A 69 -14.35 14.61 16.21
C GLU A 69 -15.48 14.22 15.26
N ALA A 70 -15.18 13.33 14.32
CA ALA A 70 -16.17 12.82 13.37
C ALA A 70 -15.73 11.48 12.77
N VAL A 71 -16.70 10.64 12.46
CA VAL A 71 -16.52 9.41 11.67
C VAL A 71 -17.53 9.43 10.52
N GLU A 72 -17.01 9.36 9.31
CA GLU A 72 -17.80 9.21 8.10
C GLU A 72 -17.73 7.76 7.65
N VAL A 73 -18.87 7.10 7.46
CA VAL A 73 -18.94 5.69 7.04
C VAL A 73 -19.75 5.59 5.76
N GLU A 74 -19.22 4.91 4.78
CA GLU A 74 -19.88 4.66 3.50
C GLU A 74 -19.84 3.17 3.14
N PRO A 75 -20.84 2.65 2.42
CA PRO A 75 -20.80 1.30 1.88
C PRO A 75 -19.61 1.12 0.93
N ALA A 76 -18.95 -0.02 1.03
CA ALA A 76 -17.84 -0.38 0.14
C ALA A 76 -17.99 -1.81 -0.38
N LYS A 77 -17.32 -2.07 -1.50
CA LYS A 77 -17.24 -3.40 -2.06
C LYS A 77 -16.38 -4.30 -1.16
N VAL A 78 -16.76 -5.56 -1.01
CA VAL A 78 -15.93 -6.58 -0.35
C VAL A 78 -14.72 -6.88 -1.24
N GLU A 79 -13.52 -6.69 -0.69
CA GLU A 79 -12.24 -6.89 -1.38
C GLU A 79 -11.65 -8.29 -1.12
N GLY A 80 -12.23 -9.05 -0.17
CA GLY A 80 -11.83 -10.42 0.15
C GLY A 80 -10.58 -10.51 1.02
N HIS A 81 -10.49 -9.70 2.05
CA HIS A 81 -9.39 -9.74 3.01
C HIS A 81 -9.43 -11.01 3.85
N GLU A 82 -8.26 -11.57 4.16
CA GLU A 82 -8.11 -12.77 5.00
C GLU A 82 -7.87 -12.42 6.48
N GLN A 83 -7.59 -11.15 6.78
CA GLN A 83 -7.33 -10.66 8.14
C GLN A 83 -7.54 -9.15 8.20
N PHE A 84 -7.61 -8.60 9.42
CA PHE A 84 -7.53 -7.16 9.64
C PHE A 84 -6.09 -6.75 9.95
N ALA A 85 -5.55 -5.76 9.24
CA ALA A 85 -4.16 -5.34 9.40
C ALA A 85 -3.99 -3.83 9.32
N VAL A 86 -2.91 -3.30 9.92
CA VAL A 86 -2.46 -1.94 9.62
C VAL A 86 -1.91 -1.90 8.21
N ARG A 87 -2.48 -1.05 7.35
CA ARG A 87 -1.83 -0.66 6.09
C ARG A 87 -0.88 0.51 6.33
N GLY A 88 0.18 0.56 5.54
CA GLY A 88 1.15 1.62 5.64
C GLY A 88 0.54 3.00 5.41
N VAL A 89 1.23 4.00 5.89
CA VAL A 89 0.96 5.41 5.61
C VAL A 89 1.10 5.62 4.11
N SER A 90 0.31 6.53 3.53
CA SER A 90 0.63 7.10 2.22
C SER A 90 2.11 7.50 2.22
N ALA A 91 2.92 6.79 1.45
CA ALA A 91 4.34 6.79 1.73
C ALA A 91 5.12 7.77 0.89
N GLY A 92 4.54 8.36 -0.12
CA GLY A 92 5.22 9.33 -0.95
C GLY A 92 4.90 9.17 -2.43
N ALA A 93 5.70 9.83 -3.24
CA ALA A 93 5.58 9.81 -4.69
C ALA A 93 6.28 8.60 -5.29
N PHE A 94 5.75 8.11 -6.40
CA PHE A 94 6.50 7.22 -7.28
C PHE A 94 6.66 7.85 -8.67
N VAL A 95 7.68 7.41 -9.37
CA VAL A 95 7.91 7.77 -10.75
C VAL A 95 8.50 6.60 -11.52
N VAL A 96 8.01 6.37 -12.72
CA VAL A 96 8.63 5.47 -13.69
C VAL A 96 9.13 6.30 -14.87
N ARG A 97 10.42 6.17 -15.18
CA ARG A 97 11.05 6.87 -16.29
C ARG A 97 11.52 5.88 -17.34
N GLU A 98 11.38 6.26 -18.59
CA GLU A 98 12.06 5.55 -19.67
C GLU A 98 13.57 5.81 -19.62
N ARG A 99 14.34 4.78 -19.86
CA ARG A 99 15.79 4.82 -19.96
C ARG A 99 16.25 4.23 -21.29
N ALA A 100 17.47 4.50 -21.70
CA ALA A 100 18.01 3.95 -22.93
C ALA A 100 17.92 2.42 -23.02
N ARG A 101 17.83 1.73 -21.90
CA ARG A 101 17.66 0.27 -21.79
C ARG A 101 16.60 -0.07 -20.74
N GLY A 102 15.32 0.08 -21.10
CA GLY A 102 14.19 -0.25 -20.24
C GLY A 102 13.66 0.93 -19.43
N PHE A 103 13.35 0.72 -18.18
CA PHE A 103 12.66 1.65 -17.30
C PHE A 103 13.39 1.77 -15.96
N GLU A 104 13.11 2.81 -15.23
CA GLU A 104 13.54 3.00 -13.85
C GLU A 104 12.33 3.32 -13.00
N LEU A 105 12.06 2.48 -12.01
CA LEU A 105 11.06 2.71 -10.97
C LEU A 105 11.73 3.43 -9.80
N GLY A 106 11.25 4.60 -9.44
CA GLY A 106 11.61 5.32 -8.22
C GLY A 106 10.44 5.33 -7.24
N LEU A 107 10.73 5.03 -5.98
CA LEU A 107 9.81 5.15 -4.84
C LEU A 107 10.45 6.07 -3.80
N GLU A 108 9.72 7.07 -3.35
CA GLU A 108 10.16 7.94 -2.27
C GLU A 108 10.02 7.20 -0.92
N VAL A 109 11.14 6.98 -0.25
CA VAL A 109 11.20 6.29 1.06
C VAL A 109 11.96 7.19 2.02
N ASP A 110 11.33 7.60 3.11
CA ASP A 110 11.91 8.49 4.12
C ASP A 110 12.52 9.78 3.53
N GLY A 111 11.82 10.37 2.55
CA GLY A 111 12.24 11.60 1.88
C GLY A 111 13.38 11.43 0.87
N ALA A 112 13.81 10.20 0.58
CA ALA A 112 14.82 9.88 -0.42
C ALA A 112 14.27 8.93 -1.49
N MET A 113 14.72 9.12 -2.73
CA MET A 113 14.31 8.26 -3.84
C MET A 113 15.09 6.96 -3.81
N ARG A 114 14.41 5.82 -3.69
CA ARG A 114 14.96 4.48 -3.92
C ARG A 114 14.61 4.04 -5.33
N CYS A 115 15.60 3.58 -6.10
CA CYS A 115 15.44 3.34 -7.53
C CYS A 115 15.78 1.89 -7.92
N TRP A 116 15.03 1.38 -8.90
CA TRP A 116 15.25 0.07 -9.50
C TRP A 116 15.22 0.19 -11.03
N ALA A 117 16.29 -0.26 -11.67
CA ALA A 117 16.32 -0.43 -13.12
C ALA A 117 15.51 -1.67 -13.50
N VAL A 118 14.52 -1.51 -14.38
CA VAL A 118 13.62 -2.55 -14.86
C VAL A 118 13.82 -2.71 -16.36
N PRO A 119 14.50 -3.78 -16.82
CA PRO A 119 14.89 -3.91 -18.25
C PRO A 119 13.72 -4.03 -19.24
N LYS A 120 12.54 -4.42 -18.76
CA LYS A 120 11.31 -4.52 -19.55
C LYS A 120 10.25 -3.64 -18.93
N GLU A 121 9.31 -3.17 -19.73
CA GLU A 121 8.16 -2.40 -19.27
C GLU A 121 7.47 -3.06 -18.05
N PRO A 122 7.18 -2.32 -16.98
CA PRO A 122 6.40 -2.80 -15.86
C PRO A 122 5.06 -3.39 -16.33
N SER A 123 4.60 -4.46 -15.72
CA SER A 123 3.43 -5.19 -16.18
C SER A 123 2.28 -5.10 -15.19
N MET A 124 1.08 -5.01 -15.71
CA MET A 124 -0.17 -5.14 -14.95
C MET A 124 -0.68 -6.60 -14.89
N ASP A 125 0.06 -7.55 -15.49
CA ASP A 125 -0.26 -8.97 -15.41
C ASP A 125 0.43 -9.61 -14.18
N PRO A 126 -0.32 -10.22 -13.25
CA PRO A 126 0.26 -10.93 -12.10
C PRO A 126 1.12 -12.15 -12.46
N ALA A 127 0.99 -12.70 -13.66
CA ALA A 127 1.84 -13.79 -14.14
C ALA A 127 3.24 -13.31 -14.54
N ASP A 128 3.35 -12.04 -14.90
CA ASP A 128 4.60 -11.41 -15.30
C ASP A 128 5.43 -10.98 -14.08
N LYS A 129 6.63 -11.55 -13.96
CA LYS A 129 7.62 -11.13 -12.98
C LYS A 129 8.72 -10.33 -13.68
N ARG A 130 8.83 -9.05 -13.36
CA ARG A 130 9.85 -8.17 -13.96
C ARG A 130 11.09 -8.14 -13.09
N LEU A 131 12.24 -8.44 -13.70
CA LEU A 131 13.52 -8.19 -13.04
C LEU A 131 13.62 -6.70 -12.69
N ALA A 132 14.03 -6.40 -11.48
CA ALA A 132 14.31 -5.06 -11.00
C ALA A 132 15.67 -5.08 -10.28
N ILE A 133 16.59 -4.25 -10.70
CA ILE A 133 17.95 -4.18 -10.14
C ILE A 133 18.04 -2.88 -9.35
N GLU A 134 18.31 -2.98 -8.08
CA GLU A 134 18.46 -1.79 -7.24
C GLU A 134 19.68 -0.99 -7.68
N VAL A 135 19.48 0.31 -7.87
CA VAL A 135 20.49 1.26 -8.36
C VAL A 135 20.45 2.53 -7.51
N GLU A 136 21.55 3.28 -7.51
CA GLU A 136 21.52 4.62 -6.98
C GLU A 136 20.56 5.50 -7.79
N ALA A 137 19.89 6.43 -7.12
CA ALA A 137 19.03 7.40 -7.79
C ALA A 137 19.86 8.22 -8.78
N GLY A 138 19.57 8.03 -10.06
CA GLY A 138 20.20 8.79 -11.14
C GLY A 138 19.62 10.20 -11.27
N PRO A 139 20.13 10.99 -12.24
CA PRO A 139 19.54 12.30 -12.55
C PRO A 139 18.06 12.15 -12.89
N ALA A 140 17.26 13.13 -12.50
CA ALA A 140 15.81 13.16 -12.75
C ALA A 140 15.49 13.50 -14.23
N ASP A 141 16.31 13.03 -15.16
CA ASP A 141 16.18 13.19 -16.60
C ASP A 141 15.43 12.01 -17.26
N GLY A 142 15.08 12.18 -18.50
CA GLY A 142 14.34 11.19 -19.30
C GLY A 142 12.82 11.32 -19.20
N PRO A 143 12.09 10.80 -20.22
CA PRO A 143 10.64 10.84 -20.26
C PRO A 143 10.03 10.14 -19.06
N VAL A 144 9.02 10.79 -18.44
CA VAL A 144 8.19 10.16 -17.42
C VAL A 144 7.18 9.28 -18.15
N TRP A 145 7.25 7.98 -17.92
CA TRP A 145 6.30 7.00 -18.45
C TRP A 145 5.06 6.87 -17.55
N ASP A 146 5.27 6.94 -16.22
CA ASP A 146 4.20 6.99 -15.23
C ASP A 146 4.65 7.67 -13.94
N ARG A 147 3.71 8.22 -13.19
CA ARG A 147 3.95 8.84 -11.89
C ARG A 147 2.65 8.92 -11.08
N GLY A 148 2.79 9.06 -9.79
CA GLY A 148 1.66 9.24 -8.88
C GLY A 148 2.08 9.10 -7.44
N ASP A 149 1.10 8.87 -6.60
CA ASP A 149 1.32 8.55 -5.20
C ASP A 149 1.36 7.03 -5.02
N TYR A 150 2.01 6.59 -3.96
CA TYR A 150 1.97 5.19 -3.58
C TYR A 150 1.73 5.02 -2.08
N GLU A 151 1.18 3.89 -1.71
CA GLU A 151 0.97 3.49 -0.33
C GLU A 151 1.87 2.30 0.00
N GLN A 152 2.55 2.36 1.14
CA GLN A 152 3.23 1.18 1.66
C GLN A 152 2.19 0.18 2.14
N GLY A 153 2.36 -1.07 1.75
CA GLY A 153 1.54 -2.19 2.19
C GLY A 153 2.32 -3.15 3.10
N GLY A 154 1.63 -4.17 3.57
CA GLY A 154 2.22 -5.19 4.42
C GLY A 154 2.19 -4.86 5.91
N ARG A 155 2.75 -5.78 6.71
CA ARG A 155 2.77 -5.67 8.18
C ARG A 155 4.05 -5.03 8.71
N VAL A 156 5.08 -5.02 7.89
CA VAL A 156 6.40 -4.50 8.25
C VAL A 156 6.53 -3.10 7.67
N PRO A 157 6.82 -2.08 8.48
CA PRO A 157 7.01 -0.72 7.98
C PRO A 157 8.26 -0.66 7.07
N TRP A 158 8.25 0.29 6.15
CA TRP A 158 9.42 0.63 5.36
C TRP A 158 10.31 1.61 6.17
N PRO A 159 11.63 1.59 6.08
CA PRO A 159 12.47 0.80 5.15
C PRO A 159 12.70 -0.66 5.55
N GLU A 160 12.30 -1.09 6.76
CA GLU A 160 12.56 -2.46 7.25
C GLU A 160 12.07 -3.55 6.29
N ALA A 161 10.90 -3.35 5.65
CA ALA A 161 10.37 -4.28 4.65
C ALA A 161 11.34 -4.46 3.46
N LEU A 162 11.97 -3.37 3.02
CA LEU A 162 13.00 -3.42 1.97
C LEU A 162 14.28 -4.12 2.45
N GLU A 163 14.71 -3.86 3.68
CA GLU A 163 15.86 -4.53 4.27
C GLU A 163 15.64 -6.04 4.38
N ARG A 164 14.45 -6.47 4.76
CA ARG A 164 14.03 -7.88 4.77
C ARG A 164 13.91 -8.49 3.38
N GLY A 165 13.88 -7.67 2.32
CA GLY A 165 13.81 -8.11 0.93
C GLY A 165 12.41 -8.46 0.45
N HIS A 166 11.36 -7.98 1.12
CA HIS A 166 9.98 -8.14 0.69
C HIS A 166 9.18 -6.89 1.06
N ALA A 167 8.79 -6.14 0.06
CA ALA A 167 8.02 -4.92 0.22
C ALA A 167 6.76 -4.97 -0.64
N VAL A 168 5.62 -4.69 -0.05
CA VAL A 168 4.32 -4.62 -0.71
C VAL A 168 3.86 -3.17 -0.73
N PHE A 169 3.26 -2.73 -1.82
CA PHE A 169 2.79 -1.35 -1.99
C PHE A 169 1.63 -1.28 -2.99
N VAL A 170 0.93 -0.18 -2.99
CA VAL A 170 -0.17 0.13 -3.91
C VAL A 170 0.21 1.39 -4.67
N LEU A 171 0.21 1.33 -5.97
CA LEU A 171 0.46 2.46 -6.86
C LEU A 171 -0.85 3.11 -7.30
N HIS A 172 -0.83 4.43 -7.42
CA HIS A 172 -1.92 5.26 -7.93
C HIS A 172 -1.40 6.12 -9.08
N GLY A 173 -1.06 5.47 -10.18
CA GLY A 173 -0.60 6.09 -11.42
C GLY A 173 -1.62 5.98 -12.54
N GLU A 174 -1.26 6.50 -13.71
CA GLU A 174 -2.10 6.38 -14.91
C GLU A 174 -1.91 5.03 -15.62
N GLN A 175 -0.69 4.50 -15.61
CA GLN A 175 -0.33 3.22 -16.22
C GLN A 175 -0.33 2.09 -15.20
N LEU A 176 0.25 2.34 -14.02
CA LEU A 176 0.40 1.39 -12.93
C LEU A 176 -0.58 1.71 -11.81
N GLU A 177 -1.53 0.85 -11.61
CA GLU A 177 -2.56 0.99 -10.58
C GLU A 177 -2.71 -0.28 -9.75
N GLY A 178 -2.99 -0.12 -8.44
CA GLY A 178 -3.22 -1.21 -7.51
C GLY A 178 -1.97 -1.81 -6.90
N GLY A 179 -2.09 -3.02 -6.40
CA GLY A 179 -1.07 -3.68 -5.57
C GLY A 179 0.12 -4.22 -6.37
N PHE A 180 1.31 -3.98 -5.82
CA PHE A 180 2.57 -4.51 -6.31
C PHE A 180 3.39 -5.09 -5.16
N ALA A 181 4.39 -5.89 -5.50
CA ALA A 181 5.41 -6.37 -4.57
C ALA A 181 6.79 -6.28 -5.20
N LEU A 182 7.77 -5.90 -4.38
CA LEU A 182 9.18 -6.07 -4.65
C LEU A 182 9.70 -7.22 -3.78
N GLN A 183 10.22 -8.26 -4.42
CA GLN A 183 10.80 -9.42 -3.75
C GLN A 183 12.26 -9.56 -4.14
N ARG A 184 13.17 -9.44 -3.18
CA ARG A 184 14.60 -9.62 -3.40
C ARG A 184 14.92 -11.09 -3.64
N THR A 185 15.59 -11.36 -4.75
CA THR A 185 16.02 -12.70 -5.15
C THR A 185 17.52 -12.90 -4.98
N ARG A 186 18.28 -11.80 -4.97
CA ARG A 186 19.75 -11.83 -4.79
C ARG A 186 20.20 -10.59 -4.04
N SER A 187 21.07 -10.79 -3.05
CA SER A 187 21.78 -9.74 -2.31
C SER A 187 23.17 -9.48 -2.93
N GLY A 188 23.83 -8.40 -2.55
CA GLY A 188 25.18 -8.02 -3.00
C GLY A 188 25.25 -6.55 -3.40
N GLU A 189 26.29 -6.14 -4.10
CA GLU A 189 26.50 -4.74 -4.53
C GLU A 189 25.39 -4.21 -5.46
N ARG A 190 24.74 -5.09 -6.21
CA ARG A 190 23.58 -4.80 -7.05
C ARG A 190 22.46 -5.78 -6.74
N PRO A 191 21.67 -5.52 -5.70
CA PRO A 191 20.59 -6.41 -5.31
C PRO A 191 19.59 -6.59 -6.45
N GLN A 192 19.19 -7.84 -6.69
CA GLN A 192 18.20 -8.18 -7.70
C GLN A 192 16.86 -8.46 -7.02
N TRP A 193 15.83 -7.93 -7.61
CA TRP A 193 14.47 -8.01 -7.15
C TRP A 193 13.55 -8.47 -8.28
N LEU A 194 12.37 -8.90 -7.91
CA LEU A 194 11.25 -9.08 -8.83
C LEU A 194 10.18 -8.04 -8.49
N LEU A 195 9.80 -7.24 -9.47
CA LEU A 195 8.61 -6.42 -9.43
C LEU A 195 7.44 -7.26 -9.94
N ILE A 196 6.42 -7.42 -9.11
CA ILE A 196 5.29 -8.34 -9.35
C ILE A 196 3.99 -7.58 -9.13
N LYS A 197 3.11 -7.57 -10.13
CA LYS A 197 1.73 -7.11 -9.96
C LYS A 197 0.97 -8.12 -9.10
N ARG A 198 0.25 -7.65 -8.09
CA ARG A 198 -0.61 -8.50 -7.27
C ARG A 198 -1.95 -8.75 -7.96
N LYS A 199 -2.60 -9.86 -7.60
CA LYS A 199 -3.97 -10.15 -8.05
C LYS A 199 -4.93 -9.22 -7.30
N ASP A 200 -5.48 -8.25 -8.00
CA ASP A 200 -6.49 -7.31 -7.53
C ASP A 200 -7.41 -6.90 -8.69
N GLU A 201 -8.33 -5.99 -8.45
CA GLU A 201 -9.27 -5.50 -9.45
C GLU A 201 -8.62 -4.71 -10.62
N PHE A 202 -7.39 -4.21 -10.43
CA PHE A 202 -6.61 -3.50 -11.45
C PHE A 202 -5.72 -4.41 -12.28
N ALA A 203 -5.62 -5.70 -11.92
CA ALA A 203 -4.82 -6.66 -12.67
C ALA A 203 -5.36 -6.81 -14.10
N ARG A 204 -4.47 -6.76 -15.07
CA ARG A 204 -4.77 -6.93 -16.51
C ARG A 204 -3.97 -8.13 -17.04
N PRO A 205 -4.48 -9.36 -16.89
CA PRO A 205 -3.82 -10.54 -17.46
C PRO A 205 -3.67 -10.37 -18.96
N ALA A 206 -2.52 -10.77 -19.52
CA ALA A 206 -2.36 -10.83 -20.96
C ALA A 206 -3.43 -11.74 -21.56
N ALA A 207 -4.03 -11.33 -22.66
CA ALA A 207 -4.98 -12.19 -23.36
C ALA A 207 -4.29 -13.52 -23.68
N ALA A 208 -4.92 -14.62 -23.27
CA ALA A 208 -4.43 -15.95 -23.63
C ALA A 208 -4.39 -16.04 -25.15
N GLY A 209 -3.19 -16.05 -25.73
CA GLY A 209 -2.94 -16.24 -27.16
C GLY A 209 -3.08 -17.69 -27.55
#